data_53eb9b880898d87a64585a2fe3c4fec4
#
_entry.id   53eb9b880898d87a64585a2fe3c4fec4
#
_cell.length_a   1.000
_cell.length_b   1.000
_cell.length_c   1.000
_cell.angle_alpha   90.00
_cell.angle_beta   90.00
_cell.angle_gamma   90.00
#
_symmetry.space_group_name_H-M   'P 1'
#
loop_
_entity.id
_entity.type
_entity.pdbx_description
1 polymer ?
#
loop_
_entity_poly.entity_id
_entity_poly.type
_entity_poly.pdbx_seq_one_letter_code
_entity_poly.pdbx_strand_id
1 'polypeptide(L)'
;MLKWIALPLLALFTAPLLAAECKITVEGNDMMQFNTKAIEVPASCKDFTVTLSHVGKLPKASMGHNWVLSLPADEAAINADAIKAGAAADYFKADDARVIAHTKMVGGGESDSVTFPVSKLKAGESYAFFC
;
A
#
# COMPACT_ATOMS: atom_id res chain seq x y z
N MET A 1 -27.03 -58.18 -29.61
CA MET A 1 -25.87 -57.68 -28.82
C MET A 1 -25.99 -56.15 -28.77
N LEU A 2 -26.42 -55.64 -27.62
CA LEU A 2 -26.57 -54.21 -27.39
C LEU A 2 -25.22 -53.63 -26.88
N LYS A 3 -24.54 -52.83 -27.69
CA LYS A 3 -23.30 -52.15 -27.25
C LYS A 3 -23.69 -50.89 -26.53
N TRP A 4 -23.39 -50.82 -25.22
CA TRP A 4 -23.49 -49.62 -24.42
C TRP A 4 -22.25 -48.76 -24.68
N ILE A 5 -22.42 -47.59 -25.26
CA ILE A 5 -21.37 -46.57 -25.40
C ILE A 5 -21.48 -45.70 -24.16
N ALA A 6 -20.55 -45.85 -23.26
CA ALA A 6 -20.40 -44.93 -22.12
C ALA A 6 -19.71 -43.64 -22.64
N LEU A 7 -20.43 -42.52 -22.68
CA LEU A 7 -19.85 -41.20 -22.89
C LEU A 7 -19.11 -40.79 -21.59
N PRO A 8 -17.85 -40.40 -21.66
CA PRO A 8 -17.20 -39.83 -20.51
C PRO A 8 -17.79 -38.44 -20.22
N LEU A 9 -18.35 -38.28 -19.04
CA LEU A 9 -18.80 -37.00 -18.52
C LEU A 9 -17.55 -36.16 -18.24
N LEU A 10 -17.30 -35.18 -19.13
CA LEU A 10 -16.22 -34.21 -18.93
C LEU A 10 -16.67 -33.24 -17.84
N ALA A 11 -16.24 -33.48 -16.60
CA ALA A 11 -16.47 -32.54 -15.52
C ALA A 11 -15.61 -31.29 -15.76
N LEU A 12 -16.24 -30.21 -16.21
CA LEU A 12 -15.59 -28.89 -16.25
C LEU A 12 -15.45 -28.41 -14.79
N PHE A 13 -14.23 -28.52 -14.25
CA PHE A 13 -13.88 -27.84 -13.02
C PHE A 13 -13.66 -26.36 -13.34
N THR A 14 -14.64 -25.52 -13.05
CA THR A 14 -14.43 -24.07 -13.00
C THR A 14 -13.78 -23.74 -11.67
N ALA A 15 -12.47 -23.45 -11.67
CA ALA A 15 -11.82 -22.89 -10.50
C ALA A 15 -12.41 -21.50 -10.21
N PRO A 16 -12.77 -21.17 -8.95
CA PRO A 16 -13.23 -19.83 -8.64
C PRO A 16 -12.09 -18.85 -8.91
N LEU A 17 -12.34 -17.82 -9.75
CA LEU A 17 -11.46 -16.69 -9.89
C LEU A 17 -11.50 -15.90 -8.58
N LEU A 18 -10.39 -15.88 -7.84
CA LEU A 18 -10.24 -15.01 -6.70
C LEU A 18 -10.25 -13.56 -7.19
N ALA A 19 -11.15 -12.75 -6.66
CA ALA A 19 -11.13 -11.33 -6.91
C ALA A 19 -9.80 -10.74 -6.39
N ALA A 20 -9.16 -9.87 -7.19
CA ALA A 20 -7.95 -9.17 -6.76
C ALA A 20 -8.27 -8.34 -5.53
N GLU A 21 -7.42 -8.40 -4.51
CA GLU A 21 -7.55 -7.52 -3.35
C GLU A 21 -7.06 -6.12 -3.71
N CYS A 22 -7.90 -5.12 -3.43
CA CYS A 22 -7.62 -3.72 -3.68
C CYS A 22 -7.25 -2.96 -2.40
N LYS A 23 -6.66 -3.66 -1.45
CA LYS A 23 -6.22 -3.12 -0.17
C LYS A 23 -5.07 -3.92 0.42
N ILE A 24 -4.28 -3.25 1.27
CA ILE A 24 -3.23 -3.88 2.05
C ILE A 24 -3.10 -3.17 3.40
N THR A 25 -2.67 -3.91 4.42
CA THR A 25 -2.22 -3.34 5.68
C THR A 25 -0.69 -3.42 5.75
N VAL A 26 -0.06 -2.29 5.99
CA VAL A 26 1.37 -2.16 6.26
C VAL A 26 1.55 -1.90 7.74
N GLU A 27 2.42 -2.66 8.39
CA GLU A 27 2.70 -2.50 9.81
C GLU A 27 4.04 -1.79 10.01
N GLY A 28 4.04 -0.76 10.85
CA GLY A 28 5.26 -0.12 11.34
C GLY A 28 5.51 -0.50 12.79
N ASN A 29 6.77 -0.68 13.18
CA ASN A 29 7.16 -1.12 14.52
C ASN A 29 8.06 -0.12 15.25
N ASP A 30 8.46 -0.45 16.48
CA ASP A 30 9.34 0.40 17.27
C ASP A 30 10.82 0.32 16.88
N MET A 31 11.14 -0.40 15.80
CA MET A 31 12.48 -0.50 15.23
C MET A 31 12.63 0.29 13.91
N MET A 32 11.73 1.22 13.63
CA MET A 32 11.67 2.04 12.39
C MET A 32 11.58 1.19 11.12
N GLN A 33 10.78 0.13 11.15
CA GLN A 33 10.66 -0.81 10.04
C GLN A 33 9.20 -0.99 9.63
N PHE A 34 8.98 -1.12 8.31
CA PHE A 34 7.76 -1.69 7.78
C PHE A 34 7.91 -3.21 7.65
N ASN A 35 6.83 -3.95 7.90
CA ASN A 35 6.78 -5.40 7.69
C ASN A 35 6.72 -5.78 6.21
N THR A 36 6.39 -4.84 5.34
CA THR A 36 6.17 -5.04 3.91
C THR A 36 7.20 -4.24 3.13
N LYS A 37 7.92 -4.90 2.22
CA LYS A 37 8.96 -4.26 1.39
C LYS A 37 8.53 -4.10 -0.06
N ALA A 38 7.47 -4.78 -0.48
CA ALA A 38 6.92 -4.68 -1.82
C ALA A 38 5.40 -4.81 -1.77
N ILE A 39 4.73 -4.00 -2.56
CA ILE A 39 3.28 -3.99 -2.70
C ILE A 39 2.96 -4.11 -4.18
N GLU A 40 2.08 -5.06 -4.53
CA GLU A 40 1.51 -5.15 -5.87
C GLU A 40 0.14 -4.50 -5.89
N VAL A 41 -0.04 -3.56 -6.81
CA VAL A 41 -1.32 -2.91 -7.03
C VAL A 41 -1.93 -3.49 -8.31
N PRO A 42 -3.01 -4.29 -8.21
CA PRO A 42 -3.63 -4.87 -9.40
C PRO A 42 -4.22 -3.81 -10.32
N ALA A 43 -3.94 -3.91 -11.62
CA ALA A 43 -4.50 -3.00 -12.63
C ALA A 43 -6.02 -3.08 -12.72
N SER A 44 -6.63 -4.18 -12.26
CA SER A 44 -8.08 -4.38 -12.19
C SER A 44 -8.77 -3.58 -11.09
N CYS A 45 -8.03 -3.07 -10.11
CA CYS A 45 -8.58 -2.21 -9.07
C CYS A 45 -8.85 -0.82 -9.61
N LYS A 46 -10.02 -0.26 -9.29
CA LYS A 46 -10.33 1.15 -9.56
C LYS A 46 -9.60 2.05 -8.56
N ASP A 47 -9.73 1.70 -7.29
CA ASP A 47 -9.07 2.36 -6.16
C ASP A 47 -8.27 1.34 -5.38
N PHE A 48 -7.22 1.79 -4.70
CA PHE A 48 -6.41 0.98 -3.82
C PHE A 48 -6.29 1.65 -2.45
N THR A 49 -6.44 0.87 -1.40
CA THR A 49 -6.39 1.36 -0.01
C THR A 49 -5.18 0.78 0.71
N VAL A 50 -4.38 1.65 1.28
CA VAL A 50 -3.28 1.28 2.19
C VAL A 50 -3.67 1.71 3.59
N THR A 51 -3.65 0.76 4.53
CA THR A 51 -3.79 1.02 5.95
C THR A 51 -2.43 0.87 6.60
N LEU A 52 -1.95 1.94 7.23
CA LEU A 52 -0.76 1.91 8.06
C LEU A 52 -1.18 1.65 9.50
N SER A 53 -0.66 0.58 10.10
CA SER A 53 -0.91 0.21 11.49
C SER A 53 0.39 0.24 12.28
N HIS A 54 0.48 1.04 13.32
CA HIS A 54 1.65 1.06 14.20
C HIS A 54 1.48 -0.01 15.28
N VAL A 55 2.21 -1.12 15.13
CA VAL A 55 2.11 -2.27 16.03
C VAL A 55 3.03 -2.17 17.25
N GLY A 56 3.83 -1.12 17.33
CA GLY A 56 4.67 -0.81 18.48
C GLY A 56 3.90 -0.08 19.58
N LYS A 57 4.65 0.40 20.57
CA LYS A 57 4.12 1.08 21.77
C LYS A 57 4.65 2.51 21.92
N LEU A 58 5.71 2.87 21.19
CA LEU A 58 6.33 4.17 21.32
C LEU A 58 5.46 5.28 20.74
N PRO A 59 5.44 6.46 21.35
CA PRO A 59 4.58 7.55 20.91
C PRO A 59 5.04 8.15 19.60
N LYS A 60 4.12 8.86 18.95
CA LYS A 60 4.35 9.55 17.67
C LYS A 60 5.59 10.45 17.69
N ALA A 61 5.86 11.13 18.78
CA ALA A 61 6.99 12.05 18.88
C ALA A 61 8.37 11.36 18.78
N SER A 62 8.47 10.10 19.18
CA SER A 62 9.73 9.34 19.17
C SER A 62 9.81 8.27 18.09
N MET A 63 8.70 7.71 17.66
CA MET A 63 8.64 6.61 16.71
C MET A 63 7.40 6.70 15.80
N GLY A 64 7.04 7.90 15.39
CA GLY A 64 5.93 8.09 14.45
C GLY A 64 6.24 7.48 13.09
N HIS A 65 5.23 6.90 12.46
CA HIS A 65 5.28 6.40 11.08
C HIS A 65 4.24 7.09 10.23
N ASN A 66 4.59 7.37 9.00
CA ASN A 66 3.65 7.64 7.92
C ASN A 66 3.97 6.74 6.73
N TRP A 67 3.05 6.62 5.80
CA TRP A 67 3.26 5.91 4.56
C TRP A 67 3.11 6.91 3.41
N VAL A 68 4.13 7.00 2.57
CA VAL A 68 4.19 7.96 1.46
C VAL A 68 4.49 7.22 0.17
N LEU A 69 3.77 7.54 -0.89
CA LEU A 69 3.93 6.95 -2.22
C LEU A 69 4.35 8.02 -3.22
N SER A 70 5.42 7.76 -3.95
CA SER A 70 5.92 8.67 -5.00
C SER A 70 6.64 7.91 -6.12
N LEU A 71 7.07 8.64 -7.15
CA LEU A 71 8.10 8.14 -8.06
C LEU A 71 9.41 7.94 -7.29
N PRO A 72 10.21 6.91 -7.62
CA PRO A 72 11.48 6.67 -6.94
C PRO A 72 12.45 7.85 -7.00
N ALA A 73 12.46 8.59 -8.12
CA ALA A 73 13.32 9.75 -8.31
C ALA A 73 12.99 10.93 -7.39
N ASP A 74 11.78 10.99 -6.86
CA ASP A 74 11.30 12.09 -6.02
C ASP A 74 11.50 11.83 -4.52
N GLU A 75 11.77 10.60 -4.12
CA GLU A 75 11.84 10.20 -2.71
C GLU A 75 12.82 11.04 -1.89
N ALA A 76 14.04 11.22 -2.36
CA ALA A 76 15.06 11.97 -1.63
C ALA A 76 14.65 13.43 -1.40
N ALA A 77 14.09 14.09 -2.41
CA ALA A 77 13.65 15.48 -2.32
C ALA A 77 12.42 15.63 -1.42
N ILE A 78 11.48 14.67 -1.49
CA ILE A 78 10.31 14.62 -0.59
C ILE A 78 10.78 14.50 0.86
N ASN A 79 11.69 13.58 1.15
CA ASN A 79 12.24 13.39 2.50
C ASN A 79 12.97 14.64 3.01
N ALA A 80 13.75 15.31 2.18
CA ALA A 80 14.43 16.54 2.56
C ALA A 80 13.44 17.67 2.93
N ASP A 81 12.39 17.83 2.15
CA ASP A 81 11.35 18.82 2.43
C ASP A 81 10.49 18.44 3.64
N ALA A 82 10.26 17.15 3.86
CA ALA A 82 9.55 16.64 5.04
C ALA A 82 10.32 16.97 6.34
N ILE A 83 11.63 16.79 6.33
CA ILE A 83 12.49 17.15 7.47
C ILE A 83 12.43 18.64 7.74
N LYS A 84 12.45 19.48 6.70
CA LYS A 84 12.31 20.95 6.84
C LYS A 84 10.95 21.34 7.40
N ALA A 85 9.88 20.66 7.00
CA ALA A 85 8.54 20.90 7.52
C ALA A 85 8.42 20.57 9.02
N GLY A 86 9.15 19.56 9.48
CA GLY A 86 9.32 19.20 10.86
C GLY A 86 8.10 18.55 11.52
N ALA A 87 8.26 18.27 12.81
CA ALA A 87 7.25 17.53 13.59
C ALA A 87 5.89 18.23 13.67
N ALA A 88 5.86 19.56 13.72
CA ALA A 88 4.61 20.33 13.78
C ALA A 88 3.75 20.15 12.52
N ALA A 89 4.35 19.79 11.40
CA ALA A 89 3.69 19.50 10.14
C ALA A 89 3.60 17.98 9.88
N ASP A 90 3.77 17.15 10.90
CA ASP A 90 3.83 15.68 10.80
C ASP A 90 4.85 15.21 9.73
N TYR A 91 5.96 15.94 9.59
CA TYR A 91 6.99 15.67 8.57
C TYR A 91 6.41 15.52 7.17
N PHE A 92 5.48 16.40 6.83
CA PHE A 92 4.86 16.44 5.51
C PHE A 92 4.80 17.86 4.99
N LYS A 93 5.36 18.07 3.79
CA LYS A 93 5.25 19.36 3.08
C LYS A 93 3.84 19.47 2.51
N ALA A 94 3.09 20.47 2.94
CA ALA A 94 1.74 20.73 2.44
C ALA A 94 1.72 20.88 0.91
N ASP A 95 0.71 20.30 0.27
CA ASP A 95 0.47 20.38 -1.19
C ASP A 95 1.66 19.90 -2.05
N ASP A 96 2.41 18.91 -1.59
CA ASP A 96 3.52 18.34 -2.34
C ASP A 96 3.00 17.55 -3.55
N ALA A 97 3.10 18.12 -4.74
CA ALA A 97 2.61 17.53 -5.98
C ALA A 97 3.33 16.22 -6.38
N ARG A 98 4.51 15.95 -5.81
CA ARG A 98 5.28 14.70 -6.05
C ARG A 98 4.70 13.52 -5.30
N VAL A 99 3.95 13.77 -4.23
CA VAL A 99 3.32 12.73 -3.42
C VAL A 99 2.03 12.27 -4.08
N ILE A 100 1.98 10.99 -4.44
CA ILE A 100 0.79 10.38 -5.07
C ILE A 100 -0.29 10.09 -4.02
N ALA A 101 0.12 9.58 -2.87
CA ALA A 101 -0.76 9.29 -1.74
C ALA A 101 0.06 9.25 -0.45
N HIS A 102 -0.55 9.57 0.67
CA HIS A 102 0.09 9.48 1.97
C HIS A 102 -0.93 9.30 3.10
N THR A 103 -0.49 8.69 4.20
CA THR A 103 -1.22 8.66 5.47
C THR A 103 -0.81 9.84 6.35
N LYS A 104 -1.56 10.03 7.41
CA LYS A 104 -1.11 10.83 8.57
C LYS A 104 0.03 10.12 9.28
N MET A 105 0.74 10.86 10.14
CA MET A 105 1.69 10.29 11.09
C MET A 105 0.93 9.57 12.21
N VAL A 106 1.31 8.33 12.50
CA VAL A 106 0.71 7.52 13.56
C VAL A 106 1.74 7.12 14.62
N GLY A 107 1.33 7.12 15.87
CA GLY A 107 2.10 6.58 16.99
C GLY A 107 1.67 5.17 17.36
N GLY A 108 2.35 4.59 18.37
CA GLY A 108 2.07 3.22 18.82
C GLY A 108 0.60 2.95 19.12
N GLY A 109 0.07 1.89 18.53
CA GLY A 109 -1.33 1.49 18.66
C GLY A 109 -2.31 2.23 17.76
N GLU A 110 -1.84 3.22 16.99
CA GLU A 110 -2.68 4.00 16.08
C GLU A 110 -2.61 3.46 14.65
N SER A 111 -3.61 3.79 13.84
CA SER A 111 -3.69 3.45 12.41
C SER A 111 -4.26 4.62 11.62
N ASP A 112 -3.90 4.68 10.35
CA ASP A 112 -4.53 5.57 9.37
C ASP A 112 -4.57 4.90 8.01
N SER A 113 -5.54 5.25 7.19
CA SER A 113 -5.71 4.69 5.86
C SER A 113 -5.73 5.77 4.81
N VAL A 114 -5.21 5.46 3.62
CA VAL A 114 -5.32 6.28 2.43
C VAL A 114 -5.84 5.45 1.27
N THR A 115 -6.77 6.01 0.52
CA THR A 115 -7.30 5.42 -0.72
C THR A 115 -6.94 6.32 -1.88
N PHE A 116 -6.40 5.76 -2.94
CA PHE A 116 -6.05 6.50 -4.14
C PHE A 116 -6.54 5.79 -5.40
N PRO A 117 -6.86 6.56 -6.48
CA PRO A 117 -7.23 5.96 -7.76
C PRO A 117 -6.02 5.25 -8.38
N VAL A 118 -6.21 4.00 -8.80
CA VAL A 118 -5.15 3.23 -9.48
C VAL A 118 -4.75 3.89 -10.81
N SER A 119 -5.62 4.69 -11.40
CA SER A 119 -5.33 5.49 -12.60
C SER A 119 -4.19 6.51 -12.42
N LYS A 120 -3.80 6.84 -11.17
CA LYS A 120 -2.61 7.65 -10.90
C LYS A 120 -1.30 6.89 -11.13
N LEU A 121 -1.36 5.58 -11.24
CA LEU A 121 -0.21 4.72 -11.50
C LEU A 121 -0.24 4.27 -12.95
N LYS A 122 0.93 4.17 -13.56
CA LYS A 122 1.09 3.61 -14.90
C LYS A 122 1.46 2.13 -14.81
N ALA A 123 0.77 1.29 -15.57
CA ALA A 123 1.07 -0.12 -15.63
C ALA A 123 2.51 -0.37 -16.06
N GLY A 124 3.20 -1.28 -15.38
CA GLY A 124 4.59 -1.64 -15.66
C GLY A 124 5.63 -0.66 -15.11
N GLU A 125 5.24 0.47 -14.52
CA GLU A 125 6.17 1.36 -13.82
C GLU A 125 6.35 0.94 -12.36
N SER A 126 7.54 1.23 -11.83
CA SER A 126 7.86 1.07 -10.41
C SER A 126 7.69 2.38 -9.67
N TYR A 127 7.19 2.30 -8.45
CA TYR A 127 7.01 3.41 -7.53
C TYR A 127 7.72 3.09 -6.21
N ALA A 128 7.98 4.11 -5.41
CA ALA A 128 8.53 3.95 -4.08
C ALA A 128 7.48 4.26 -3.02
N PHE A 129 7.47 3.47 -1.94
CA PHE A 129 6.79 3.84 -0.72
C PHE A 129 7.77 3.84 0.45
N PHE A 130 7.58 4.78 1.34
CA PHE A 130 8.52 5.06 2.43
C PHE A 130 7.85 5.81 3.58
N CYS A 131 8.60 5.98 4.64
CA CYS A 131 8.22 6.77 5.80
C CYS A 131 9.01 8.08 5.84
#